data_d1d58311fafd93487a7fbba152fbfd5e
#
_entry.id   d1d58311fafd93487a7fbba152fbfd5e
#
_cell.length_a   1.000
_cell.length_b   1.000
_cell.length_c   1.000
_cell.angle_alpha   90.00
_cell.angle_beta   90.00
_cell.angle_gamma   90.00
#
_symmetry.space_group_name_H-M   'P 1'
#
loop_
_entity.id
_entity.type
_entity.pdbx_description
1 polymer ?
#
loop_
_entity_poly.entity_id
_entity_poly.type
_entity_poly.pdbx_seq_one_letter_code
_entity_poly.pdbx_strand_id
1 'polypeptide(L)'
;PSKVGASICDISTGLTAYGEILKALLNRNLNGSGEHIECSLFGVLSEWMSVPLLFYEYGGKLLSGTGMDHPQIAPYGTYQTSDGPIFIVIQNPREWLQFCEKGIGLPELAEDPRFSTNVNRVRNRDELKNCFEKIFSNMTRAEVSRKLLDAGIACGSINSVADLADHPALQRRSIDVNSKTVSTIRRTGDFSEKTTKVPRKNEHGDAIREEFKLLPENSGFELSNPS
;
A
#
# COMPACT_ATOMS: atom_id res chain seq x y z
N PRO A 1 14.77 5.21 10.05
CA PRO A 1 14.32 5.03 8.67
C PRO A 1 14.36 3.57 8.28
N SER A 2 13.34 3.09 7.57
CA SER A 2 13.33 1.73 7.02
C SER A 2 12.89 1.78 5.55
N LYS A 3 13.40 0.83 4.74
CA LYS A 3 13.02 0.70 3.34
C LYS A 3 11.69 -0.05 3.23
N VAL A 4 10.78 0.41 2.37
CA VAL A 4 9.60 -0.36 1.98
C VAL A 4 10.05 -1.61 1.23
N GLY A 5 9.49 -2.78 1.55
CA GLY A 5 9.90 -4.07 0.99
C GLY A 5 9.56 -4.27 -0.49
N ALA A 6 8.71 -3.42 -1.08
CA ALA A 6 8.38 -3.40 -2.50
C ALA A 6 9.02 -2.20 -3.20
N SER A 7 9.18 -2.26 -4.54
CA SER A 7 9.66 -1.15 -5.38
C SER A 7 8.57 -0.09 -5.55
N ILE A 8 8.19 0.57 -4.45
CA ILE A 8 7.02 1.48 -4.43
C ILE A 8 7.17 2.66 -5.37
N CYS A 9 8.41 3.18 -5.55
CA CYS A 9 8.68 4.29 -6.48
C CYS A 9 8.38 3.87 -7.92
N ASP A 10 8.89 2.72 -8.35
CA ASP A 10 8.72 2.22 -9.72
C ASP A 10 7.25 1.87 -9.99
N ILE A 11 6.62 1.16 -9.04
CA ILE A 11 5.22 0.72 -9.17
C ILE A 11 4.28 1.93 -9.25
N SER A 12 4.43 2.92 -8.35
CA SER A 12 3.58 4.10 -8.34
C SER A 12 3.78 4.96 -9.59
N THR A 13 5.02 5.12 -10.04
CA THR A 13 5.32 5.86 -11.28
C THR A 13 4.74 5.15 -12.50
N GLY A 14 4.84 3.82 -12.57
CA GLY A 14 4.21 3.04 -13.63
C GLY A 14 2.68 3.16 -13.65
N LEU A 15 2.04 3.17 -12.49
CA LEU A 15 0.59 3.39 -12.38
C LEU A 15 0.17 4.81 -12.77
N THR A 16 0.95 5.83 -12.36
CA THR A 16 0.72 7.22 -12.76
C THR A 16 0.88 7.38 -14.27
N ALA A 17 1.97 6.85 -14.85
CA ALA A 17 2.19 6.89 -16.28
C ALA A 17 1.06 6.21 -17.06
N TYR A 18 0.56 5.07 -16.58
CA TYR A 18 -0.62 4.41 -17.18
C TYR A 18 -1.86 5.32 -17.18
N GLY A 19 -2.14 5.99 -16.07
CA GLY A 19 -3.25 6.95 -15.97
C GLY A 19 -3.10 8.14 -16.92
N GLU A 20 -1.91 8.73 -16.98
CA GLU A 20 -1.62 9.87 -17.89
C GLU A 20 -1.71 9.46 -19.37
N ILE A 21 -1.25 8.27 -19.75
CA ILE A 21 -1.40 7.75 -21.11
C ILE A 21 -2.89 7.58 -21.47
N LEU A 22 -3.71 7.02 -20.59
CA LEU A 22 -5.14 6.90 -20.83
C LEU A 22 -5.81 8.27 -20.98
N LYS A 23 -5.44 9.24 -20.14
CA LYS A 23 -5.93 10.62 -20.23
C LYS A 23 -5.55 11.26 -21.58
N ALA A 24 -4.29 11.12 -22.00
CA ALA A 24 -3.83 11.64 -23.30
C ALA A 24 -4.55 10.99 -24.48
N LEU A 25 -4.81 9.67 -24.43
CA LEU A 25 -5.58 8.98 -25.46
C LEU A 25 -7.04 9.45 -25.54
N LEU A 26 -7.67 9.69 -24.39
CA LEU A 26 -9.03 10.26 -24.34
C LEU A 26 -9.04 11.68 -24.91
N ASN A 27 -8.10 12.53 -24.52
CA ASN A 27 -7.96 13.88 -25.04
C ASN A 27 -7.72 13.87 -26.55
N ARG A 28 -6.86 12.99 -27.04
CA ARG A 28 -6.61 12.83 -28.48
C ARG A 28 -7.88 12.49 -29.27
N ASN A 29 -8.74 11.66 -28.70
CA ASN A 29 -10.03 11.33 -29.34
C ASN A 29 -10.98 12.53 -29.41
N LEU A 30 -10.86 13.50 -28.48
CA LEU A 30 -11.70 14.69 -28.44
C LEU A 30 -11.16 15.83 -29.31
N ASN A 31 -9.85 16.04 -29.34
CA ASN A 31 -9.22 17.22 -29.96
C ASN A 31 -8.30 16.89 -31.15
N GLY A 32 -8.05 15.60 -31.43
CA GLY A 32 -7.18 15.15 -32.53
C GLY A 32 -5.68 15.29 -32.30
N SER A 33 -5.25 15.81 -31.14
CA SER A 33 -3.84 16.10 -30.84
C SER A 33 -3.27 15.10 -29.83
N GLY A 34 -2.04 14.64 -30.07
CA GLY A 34 -1.26 13.86 -29.10
C GLY A 34 -0.58 14.77 -28.08
N GLU A 35 -0.15 14.18 -26.98
CA GLU A 35 0.57 14.87 -25.90
C GLU A 35 1.92 14.18 -25.65
N HIS A 36 2.92 14.97 -25.21
CA HIS A 36 4.14 14.46 -24.62
C HIS A 36 3.94 14.29 -23.11
N ILE A 37 4.20 13.11 -22.58
CA ILE A 37 4.00 12.79 -21.17
C ILE A 37 5.35 12.55 -20.50
N GLU A 38 5.64 13.30 -19.45
CA GLU A 38 6.81 13.12 -18.61
C GLU A 38 6.38 12.65 -17.21
N CYS A 39 6.82 11.47 -16.81
CA CYS A 39 6.61 10.91 -15.47
C CYS A 39 7.96 10.61 -14.81
N SER A 40 8.33 11.39 -13.80
CA SER A 40 9.54 11.11 -13.03
C SER A 40 9.23 10.40 -11.72
N LEU A 41 10.12 9.50 -11.30
CA LEU A 41 10.05 8.83 -9.99
C LEU A 41 9.96 9.85 -8.84
N PHE A 42 10.76 10.90 -8.91
CA PHE A 42 10.78 11.96 -7.90
C PHE A 42 9.46 12.74 -7.85
N GLY A 43 8.93 13.14 -9.01
CA GLY A 43 7.67 13.90 -9.10
C GLY A 43 6.51 13.13 -8.48
N VAL A 44 6.32 11.87 -8.89
CA VAL A 44 5.21 11.04 -8.39
C VAL A 44 5.32 10.80 -6.89
N LEU A 45 6.51 10.50 -6.38
CA LEU A 45 6.68 10.27 -4.93
C LEU A 45 6.57 11.59 -4.12
N SER A 46 6.91 12.71 -4.72
CA SER A 46 6.74 14.02 -4.09
C SER A 46 5.26 14.35 -3.86
N GLU A 47 4.38 13.96 -4.78
CA GLU A 47 2.93 14.11 -4.57
C GLU A 47 2.44 13.32 -3.33
N TRP A 48 2.94 12.11 -3.13
CA TRP A 48 2.58 11.32 -1.96
C TRP A 48 3.10 11.92 -0.65
N MET A 49 4.18 12.70 -0.72
CA MET A 49 4.76 13.41 0.40
C MET A 49 4.12 14.79 0.65
N SER A 50 3.05 15.17 -0.06
CA SER A 50 2.40 16.48 0.07
C SER A 50 1.97 16.78 1.50
N VAL A 51 1.34 15.83 2.19
CA VAL A 51 0.88 16.04 3.58
C VAL A 51 2.03 16.24 4.54
N PRO A 52 3.07 15.38 4.61
CA PRO A 52 4.26 15.62 5.42
C PRO A 52 4.95 16.95 5.11
N LEU A 53 5.02 17.35 3.82
CA LEU A 53 5.64 18.60 3.40
C LEU A 53 4.87 19.82 3.93
N LEU A 54 3.53 19.81 3.81
CA LEU A 54 2.69 20.88 4.35
C LEU A 54 2.82 21.02 5.88
N PHE A 55 2.96 19.90 6.59
CA PHE A 55 3.20 19.94 8.04
C PHE A 55 4.54 20.58 8.39
N TYR A 56 5.56 20.34 7.59
CA TYR A 56 6.86 20.95 7.78
C TYR A 56 6.83 22.45 7.45
N GLU A 57 6.35 22.82 6.26
CA GLU A 57 6.43 24.19 5.76
C GLU A 57 5.47 25.15 6.47
N TYR A 58 4.27 24.72 6.77
CA TYR A 58 3.22 25.56 7.36
C TYR A 58 2.92 25.25 8.83
N GLY A 59 3.16 24.05 9.27
CA GLY A 59 2.94 23.62 10.65
C GLY A 59 4.20 23.71 11.53
N GLY A 60 5.37 23.97 10.95
CA GLY A 60 6.66 24.02 11.65
C GLY A 60 7.03 22.69 12.33
N LYS A 61 6.47 21.55 11.87
CA LYS A 61 6.65 20.24 12.47
C LYS A 61 7.28 19.26 11.48
N LEU A 62 8.50 18.82 11.78
CA LEU A 62 9.10 17.69 11.08
C LEU A 62 8.46 16.40 11.60
N LEU A 63 7.73 15.70 10.76
CA LEU A 63 7.18 14.39 11.10
C LEU A 63 8.31 13.35 11.12
N SER A 64 8.60 12.80 12.28
CA SER A 64 9.52 11.67 12.42
C SER A 64 8.78 10.34 12.13
N GLY A 65 9.55 9.28 11.83
CA GLY A 65 8.97 7.94 11.69
C GLY A 65 8.38 7.46 13.02
N THR A 66 7.14 7.00 12.98
CA THR A 66 6.38 6.51 14.14
C THR A 66 6.25 4.98 14.16
N GLY A 67 7.02 4.29 13.32
CA GLY A 67 6.90 2.84 13.16
C GLY A 67 5.57 2.47 12.50
N MET A 68 4.78 1.65 13.20
CA MET A 68 3.44 1.24 12.75
C MET A 68 2.32 2.17 13.26
N ASP A 69 2.65 3.17 14.06
CA ASP A 69 1.67 4.08 14.61
C ASP A 69 1.39 5.26 13.68
N HIS A 70 0.13 5.67 13.57
CA HIS A 70 -0.23 6.86 12.79
C HIS A 70 0.24 8.12 13.52
N PRO A 71 0.93 9.07 12.85
CA PRO A 71 1.53 10.22 13.54
C PRO A 71 0.51 11.15 14.22
N GLN A 72 -0.74 11.18 13.75
CA GLN A 72 -1.73 12.17 14.16
C GLN A 72 -3.05 11.59 14.68
N ILE A 73 -3.18 10.27 14.68
CA ILE A 73 -4.40 9.58 15.16
C ILE A 73 -3.99 8.54 16.19
N ALA A 74 -4.74 8.46 17.28
CA ALA A 74 -4.58 7.44 18.29
C ALA A 74 -5.94 7.06 18.90
N PRO A 75 -6.18 5.75 19.13
CA PRO A 75 -5.35 4.58 18.77
C PRO A 75 -5.35 4.31 17.26
N TYR A 76 -4.19 4.20 16.69
CA TYR A 76 -4.00 3.77 15.31
C TYR A 76 -2.59 3.19 15.19
N GLY A 77 -2.44 1.87 15.32
CA GLY A 77 -1.13 1.22 15.37
C GLY A 77 -1.20 -0.22 15.89
N THR A 78 -0.06 -0.71 16.35
CA THR A 78 0.10 -2.09 16.82
C THR A 78 0.06 -2.20 18.32
N TYR A 79 -0.62 -3.24 18.82
CA TYR A 79 -0.76 -3.55 20.24
C TYR A 79 -0.45 -5.03 20.46
N GLN A 80 0.30 -5.34 21.53
CA GLN A 80 0.68 -6.70 21.85
C GLN A 80 -0.48 -7.50 22.48
N THR A 81 -0.62 -8.73 22.03
CA THR A 81 -1.51 -9.74 22.60
C THR A 81 -0.69 -10.93 23.08
N SER A 82 -1.32 -11.95 23.65
CA SER A 82 -0.61 -13.14 24.16
C SER A 82 0.15 -13.94 23.08
N ASP A 83 -0.27 -13.86 21.81
CA ASP A 83 0.27 -14.65 20.70
C ASP A 83 0.80 -13.78 19.54
N GLY A 84 1.01 -12.47 19.76
CA GLY A 84 1.61 -11.55 18.80
C GLY A 84 0.84 -10.25 18.63
N PRO A 85 1.33 -9.33 17.79
CA PRO A 85 0.72 -8.02 17.62
C PRO A 85 -0.57 -8.06 16.79
N ILE A 86 -1.53 -7.21 17.18
CA ILE A 86 -2.72 -6.86 16.40
C ILE A 86 -2.66 -5.40 15.99
N PHE A 87 -3.15 -5.07 14.80
CA PHE A 87 -3.28 -3.70 14.32
C PHE A 87 -4.69 -3.20 14.56
N ILE A 88 -4.85 -2.06 15.22
CA ILE A 88 -6.14 -1.46 15.58
C ILE A 88 -6.20 -0.06 14.99
N VAL A 89 -7.37 0.30 14.45
CA VAL A 89 -7.62 1.59 13.81
C VAL A 89 -8.88 2.22 14.37
N ILE A 90 -8.73 3.40 14.99
CA ILE A 90 -9.85 4.23 15.48
C ILE A 90 -9.72 5.62 14.88
N GLN A 91 -10.63 5.97 13.98
CA GLN A 91 -10.49 7.16 13.16
C GLN A 91 -11.36 8.35 13.61
N ASN A 92 -12.38 8.10 14.40
CA ASN A 92 -13.34 9.12 14.78
C ASN A 92 -13.86 8.97 16.24
N PRO A 93 -14.49 10.01 16.81
CA PRO A 93 -14.98 9.99 18.18
C PRO A 93 -16.01 8.89 18.46
N ARG A 94 -16.86 8.54 17.49
CA ARG A 94 -17.87 7.48 17.67
C ARG A 94 -17.21 6.12 17.84
N GLU A 95 -16.23 5.82 17.03
CA GLU A 95 -15.44 4.58 17.15
C GLU A 95 -14.67 4.54 18.47
N TRP A 96 -14.16 5.69 18.95
CA TRP A 96 -13.50 5.77 20.24
C TRP A 96 -14.45 5.38 21.39
N LEU A 97 -15.67 5.90 21.41
CA LEU A 97 -16.68 5.54 22.41
C LEU A 97 -17.04 4.04 22.33
N GLN A 98 -17.30 3.54 21.12
CA GLN A 98 -17.60 2.12 20.90
C GLN A 98 -16.45 1.20 21.33
N PHE A 99 -15.22 1.61 21.05
CA PHE A 99 -14.03 0.87 21.47
C PHE A 99 -13.93 0.80 23.00
N CYS A 100 -14.08 1.93 23.69
CA CYS A 100 -14.03 1.95 25.15
C CYS A 100 -15.17 1.12 25.76
N GLU A 101 -16.40 1.32 25.30
CA GLU A 101 -17.59 0.67 25.87
C GLU A 101 -17.64 -0.83 25.52
N LYS A 102 -17.60 -1.16 24.23
CA LYS A 102 -17.87 -2.52 23.73
C LYS A 102 -16.57 -3.29 23.42
N GLY A 103 -15.57 -2.58 22.90
CA GLY A 103 -14.30 -3.20 22.52
C GLY A 103 -13.47 -3.68 23.71
N ILE A 104 -13.25 -2.82 24.69
CA ILE A 104 -12.40 -3.13 25.85
C ILE A 104 -13.16 -3.19 27.19
N GLY A 105 -14.40 -2.70 27.25
CA GLY A 105 -15.21 -2.72 28.46
C GLY A 105 -14.80 -1.72 29.53
N LEU A 106 -14.23 -0.59 29.13
CA LEU A 106 -13.77 0.51 30.00
C LEU A 106 -14.41 1.85 29.53
N PRO A 107 -15.72 2.03 29.69
CA PRO A 107 -16.40 3.25 29.23
C PRO A 107 -15.85 4.53 29.85
N GLU A 108 -15.35 4.47 31.09
CA GLU A 108 -14.73 5.59 31.80
C GLU A 108 -13.49 6.15 31.10
N LEU A 109 -12.81 5.33 30.29
CA LEU A 109 -11.63 5.77 29.52
C LEU A 109 -12.00 6.80 28.44
N ALA A 110 -13.24 6.76 27.97
CA ALA A 110 -13.73 7.71 26.98
C ALA A 110 -13.88 9.12 27.54
N GLU A 111 -14.17 9.23 28.85
CA GLU A 111 -14.34 10.49 29.55
C GLU A 111 -13.07 10.98 30.23
N ASP A 112 -12.03 10.16 30.29
CA ASP A 112 -10.74 10.53 30.87
C ASP A 112 -10.15 11.74 30.12
N PRO A 113 -9.86 12.86 30.80
CA PRO A 113 -9.31 14.06 30.15
C PRO A 113 -8.04 13.82 29.35
N ARG A 114 -7.24 12.80 29.70
CA ARG A 114 -6.02 12.40 28.97
C ARG A 114 -6.34 11.79 27.61
N PHE A 115 -7.55 11.23 27.40
CA PHE A 115 -7.90 10.43 26.22
C PHE A 115 -9.21 10.86 25.53
N SER A 116 -9.95 11.80 26.09
CA SER A 116 -11.26 12.24 25.59
C SER A 116 -11.24 12.83 24.17
N THR A 117 -10.13 13.44 23.77
CA THR A 117 -9.93 13.99 22.41
C THR A 117 -8.81 13.28 21.69
N ASN A 118 -8.84 13.25 20.34
CA ASN A 118 -7.75 12.68 19.55
C ASN A 118 -6.42 13.37 19.85
N VAL A 119 -6.40 14.69 20.00
CA VAL A 119 -5.18 15.46 20.35
C VAL A 119 -4.57 14.97 21.66
N ASN A 120 -5.41 14.76 22.66
CA ASN A 120 -4.97 14.27 23.97
C ASN A 120 -4.48 12.81 23.87
N ARG A 121 -5.19 11.95 23.12
CA ARG A 121 -4.74 10.57 22.87
C ARG A 121 -3.40 10.49 22.17
N VAL A 122 -3.17 11.31 21.14
CA VAL A 122 -1.87 11.39 20.46
C VAL A 122 -0.77 11.86 21.39
N ARG A 123 -1.05 12.84 22.26
CA ARG A 123 -0.08 13.35 23.25
C ARG A 123 0.29 12.30 24.30
N ASN A 124 -0.72 11.51 24.73
CA ASN A 124 -0.57 10.50 25.79
C ASN A 124 -0.53 9.08 25.21
N ARG A 125 -0.03 8.92 23.97
CA ARG A 125 -0.06 7.66 23.21
C ARG A 125 0.55 6.49 23.95
N ASP A 126 1.71 6.68 24.57
CA ASP A 126 2.44 5.61 25.25
C ASP A 126 1.67 5.11 26.48
N GLU A 127 1.04 6.02 27.23
CA GLU A 127 0.20 5.66 28.36
C GLU A 127 -1.04 4.88 27.91
N LEU A 128 -1.68 5.34 26.83
CA LEU A 128 -2.81 4.68 26.22
C LEU A 128 -2.46 3.28 25.72
N LYS A 129 -1.31 3.15 25.07
CA LYS A 129 -0.78 1.87 24.59
C LYS A 129 -0.54 0.89 25.72
N ASN A 130 0.12 1.34 26.78
CA ASN A 130 0.34 0.53 27.99
C ASN A 130 -0.97 0.06 28.63
N CYS A 131 -2.02 0.89 28.61
CA CYS A 131 -3.34 0.53 29.12
C CYS A 131 -3.93 -0.64 28.31
N PHE A 132 -3.90 -0.54 26.98
CA PHE A 132 -4.46 -1.58 26.10
C PHE A 132 -3.66 -2.87 26.13
N GLU A 133 -2.34 -2.79 26.11
CA GLU A 133 -1.48 -3.98 26.13
C GLU A 133 -1.63 -4.78 27.43
N LYS A 134 -1.92 -4.13 28.57
CA LYS A 134 -2.27 -4.83 29.81
C LYS A 134 -3.56 -5.64 29.68
N ILE A 135 -4.54 -5.14 28.92
CA ILE A 135 -5.81 -5.83 28.68
C ILE A 135 -5.59 -6.99 27.71
N PHE A 136 -4.88 -6.72 26.61
CA PHE A 136 -4.70 -7.66 25.51
C PHE A 136 -3.66 -8.74 25.79
N SER A 137 -2.73 -8.52 26.73
CA SER A 137 -1.67 -9.50 27.07
C SER A 137 -2.21 -10.89 27.51
N ASN A 138 -3.45 -10.93 28.00
CA ASN A 138 -4.11 -12.17 28.42
C ASN A 138 -5.06 -12.74 27.36
N MET A 139 -5.12 -12.14 26.16
CA MET A 139 -5.99 -12.53 25.07
C MET A 139 -5.18 -12.85 23.82
N THR A 140 -5.62 -13.81 23.04
CA THR A 140 -5.06 -14.09 21.72
C THR A 140 -5.51 -13.04 20.71
N ARG A 141 -4.78 -12.90 19.59
CA ARG A 141 -5.17 -12.04 18.45
C ARG A 141 -6.59 -12.34 17.98
N ALA A 142 -6.95 -13.61 17.91
CA ALA A 142 -8.27 -14.03 17.47
C ALA A 142 -9.38 -13.58 18.43
N GLU A 143 -9.15 -13.64 19.75
CA GLU A 143 -10.11 -13.18 20.77
C GLU A 143 -10.27 -11.65 20.73
N VAL A 144 -9.16 -10.91 20.66
CA VAL A 144 -9.17 -9.45 20.54
C VAL A 144 -9.87 -9.05 19.25
N SER A 145 -9.50 -9.66 18.11
CA SER A 145 -10.09 -9.36 16.80
C SER A 145 -11.61 -9.57 16.81
N ARG A 146 -12.09 -10.70 17.31
CA ARG A 146 -13.53 -10.99 17.41
C ARG A 146 -14.25 -9.92 18.22
N LYS A 147 -13.73 -9.61 19.42
CA LYS A 147 -14.31 -8.61 20.33
C LYS A 147 -14.38 -7.21 19.69
N LEU A 148 -13.34 -6.81 18.97
CA LEU A 148 -13.29 -5.53 18.28
C LEU A 148 -14.23 -5.48 17.07
N LEU A 149 -14.28 -6.54 16.27
CA LEU A 149 -15.19 -6.63 15.12
C LEU A 149 -16.66 -6.60 15.57
N ASP A 150 -17.00 -7.31 16.65
CA ASP A 150 -18.35 -7.28 17.25
C ASP A 150 -18.71 -5.87 17.75
N ALA A 151 -17.72 -5.08 18.16
CA ALA A 151 -17.88 -3.67 18.52
C ALA A 151 -17.88 -2.71 17.32
N GLY A 152 -17.72 -3.22 16.08
CA GLY A 152 -17.65 -2.40 14.86
C GLY A 152 -16.32 -1.66 14.70
N ILE A 153 -15.25 -2.14 15.31
CA ILE A 153 -13.92 -1.53 15.28
C ILE A 153 -13.03 -2.25 14.27
N ALA A 154 -12.39 -1.49 13.38
CA ALA A 154 -11.47 -2.03 12.40
C ALA A 154 -10.17 -2.51 13.07
N CYS A 155 -9.82 -3.76 12.83
CA CYS A 155 -8.58 -4.37 13.27
C CYS A 155 -8.07 -5.38 12.24
N GLY A 156 -6.80 -5.74 12.32
CA GLY A 156 -6.19 -6.69 11.40
C GLY A 156 -4.94 -7.33 11.96
N SER A 157 -4.56 -8.46 11.37
CA SER A 157 -3.29 -9.12 11.67
C SER A 157 -2.15 -8.45 10.91
N ILE A 158 -0.96 -8.50 11.48
CA ILE A 158 0.27 -8.15 10.76
C ILE A 158 0.75 -9.43 10.07
N ASN A 159 0.57 -9.45 8.76
CA ASN A 159 0.84 -10.62 7.94
C ASN A 159 2.23 -10.56 7.32
N SER A 160 2.91 -11.70 7.28
CA SER A 160 4.12 -11.94 6.50
C SER A 160 3.78 -12.24 5.04
N VAL A 161 4.81 -12.34 4.19
CA VAL A 161 4.63 -12.83 2.80
C VAL A 161 4.16 -14.28 2.76
N ALA A 162 4.52 -15.10 3.76
CA ALA A 162 4.02 -16.46 3.88
C ALA A 162 2.52 -16.48 4.17
N ASP A 163 2.06 -15.65 5.12
CA ASP A 163 0.62 -15.50 5.41
C ASP A 163 -0.16 -14.98 4.20
N LEU A 164 0.44 -14.08 3.40
CA LEU A 164 -0.17 -13.65 2.14
C LEU A 164 -0.29 -14.82 1.15
N ALA A 165 0.71 -15.71 1.08
CA ALA A 165 0.69 -16.85 0.16
C ALA A 165 -0.50 -17.80 0.43
N ASP A 166 -0.89 -17.93 1.71
CA ASP A 166 -1.99 -18.80 2.16
C ASP A 166 -3.30 -18.02 2.39
N HIS A 167 -3.31 -16.71 2.10
CA HIS A 167 -4.47 -15.88 2.38
C HIS A 167 -5.67 -16.24 1.51
N PRO A 168 -6.87 -16.49 2.07
CA PRO A 168 -8.03 -16.98 1.32
C PRO A 168 -8.54 -16.00 0.23
N ALA A 169 -8.27 -14.71 0.37
CA ALA A 169 -8.64 -13.71 -0.64
C ALA A 169 -7.59 -13.58 -1.76
N LEU A 170 -6.42 -14.23 -1.66
CA LEU A 170 -5.39 -14.15 -2.68
C LEU A 170 -5.82 -14.91 -3.93
N GLN A 171 -6.06 -14.18 -5.01
CA GLN A 171 -6.36 -14.79 -6.31
C GLN A 171 -5.07 -15.02 -7.10
N ARG A 172 -4.97 -16.21 -7.68
CA ARG A 172 -3.81 -16.64 -8.45
C ARG A 172 -4.17 -16.89 -9.90
N ARG A 173 -3.18 -16.78 -10.80
CA ARG A 173 -3.25 -17.21 -12.18
C ARG A 173 -2.01 -18.03 -12.53
N SER A 174 -2.13 -18.86 -13.55
CA SER A 174 -1.01 -19.61 -14.11
C SER A 174 -0.40 -18.88 -15.31
N ILE A 175 0.93 -18.88 -15.37
CA ILE A 175 1.70 -18.42 -16.54
C ILE A 175 2.71 -19.49 -16.92
N ASP A 176 3.01 -19.62 -18.21
CA ASP A 176 4.05 -20.53 -18.72
C ASP A 176 5.36 -19.78 -18.92
N VAL A 177 6.38 -20.22 -18.22
CA VAL A 177 7.75 -19.70 -18.30
C VAL A 177 8.67 -20.84 -18.71
N ASN A 178 9.23 -20.81 -19.92
CA ASN A 178 10.13 -21.85 -20.45
C ASN A 178 9.53 -23.26 -20.29
N SER A 179 8.27 -23.45 -20.66
CA SER A 179 7.53 -24.71 -20.56
C SER A 179 7.30 -25.23 -19.12
N LYS A 180 7.44 -24.35 -18.13
CA LYS A 180 7.04 -24.63 -16.75
C LYS A 180 5.89 -23.73 -16.37
N THR A 181 4.84 -24.33 -15.81
CA THR A 181 3.71 -23.56 -15.28
C THR A 181 4.10 -22.97 -13.92
N VAL A 182 3.97 -21.65 -13.80
CA VAL A 182 4.24 -20.89 -12.58
C VAL A 182 2.95 -20.22 -12.12
N SER A 183 2.65 -20.38 -10.82
CA SER A 183 1.53 -19.68 -10.19
C SER A 183 1.97 -18.28 -9.76
N THR A 184 1.23 -17.26 -10.18
CA THR A 184 1.48 -15.86 -9.81
C THR A 184 0.19 -15.19 -9.35
N ILE A 185 0.29 -13.98 -8.82
CA ILE A 185 -0.87 -13.20 -8.38
C ILE A 185 -1.67 -12.77 -9.61
N ARG A 186 -3.01 -12.94 -9.54
CA ARG A 186 -3.91 -12.44 -10.57
C ARG A 186 -3.98 -10.91 -10.50
N ARG A 187 -3.84 -10.26 -11.65
CA ARG A 187 -4.02 -8.82 -11.74
C ARG A 187 -5.48 -8.46 -11.44
N THR A 188 -5.70 -7.42 -10.65
CA THR A 188 -7.05 -6.87 -10.41
C THR A 188 -7.70 -6.46 -11.74
N GLY A 189 -8.94 -6.88 -11.96
CA GLY A 189 -9.67 -6.64 -13.21
C GLY A 189 -9.35 -7.63 -14.34
N ASP A 190 -8.44 -8.58 -14.14
CA ASP A 190 -8.18 -9.66 -15.09
C ASP A 190 -9.03 -10.88 -14.70
N PHE A 191 -10.07 -11.14 -15.48
CA PHE A 191 -10.97 -12.29 -15.31
C PHE A 191 -10.66 -13.43 -16.28
N SER A 192 -9.56 -13.32 -17.05
CA SER A 192 -9.15 -14.37 -17.99
C SER A 192 -8.63 -15.59 -17.24
N GLU A 193 -9.15 -16.75 -17.57
CA GLU A 193 -8.64 -18.05 -17.09
C GLU A 193 -7.54 -18.61 -17.99
N LYS A 194 -7.20 -17.91 -19.09
CA LYS A 194 -6.18 -18.38 -20.03
C LYS A 194 -4.80 -18.30 -19.41
N THR A 195 -4.08 -19.40 -19.43
CA THR A 195 -2.65 -19.43 -19.16
C THR A 195 -1.94 -18.64 -20.26
N THR A 196 -1.15 -17.63 -19.86
CA THR A 196 -0.37 -16.82 -20.78
C THR A 196 1.08 -17.30 -20.78
N LYS A 197 1.71 -17.30 -21.94
CA LYS A 197 3.12 -17.67 -22.10
C LYS A 197 3.99 -16.41 -21.98
N VAL A 198 5.08 -16.51 -21.22
CA VAL A 198 6.12 -15.47 -21.23
C VAL A 198 6.99 -15.67 -22.48
N PRO A 199 7.12 -14.66 -23.35
CA PRO A 199 7.91 -14.79 -24.56
C PRO A 199 9.40 -14.96 -24.24
N ARG A 200 10.11 -15.69 -25.10
CA ARG A 200 11.57 -15.76 -25.03
C ARG A 200 12.19 -14.44 -25.46
N LYS A 201 13.44 -14.22 -25.07
CA LYS A 201 14.19 -13.04 -25.53
C LYS A 201 14.18 -13.00 -27.06
N ASN A 202 13.76 -11.88 -27.61
CA ASN A 202 13.64 -11.62 -29.05
C ASN A 202 12.65 -12.54 -29.81
N GLU A 203 11.71 -13.22 -29.14
CA GLU A 203 10.75 -14.14 -29.80
C GLU A 203 9.90 -13.44 -30.88
N HIS A 204 9.62 -12.17 -30.73
CA HIS A 204 8.81 -11.36 -31.66
C HIS A 204 9.63 -10.40 -32.52
N GLY A 205 10.97 -10.40 -32.39
CA GLY A 205 11.84 -9.39 -32.98
C GLY A 205 11.71 -9.30 -34.50
N ASP A 206 11.76 -10.44 -35.20
CA ASP A 206 11.69 -10.44 -36.66
C ASP A 206 10.31 -10.03 -37.19
N ALA A 207 9.23 -10.48 -36.54
CA ALA A 207 7.85 -10.08 -36.88
C ALA A 207 7.65 -8.56 -36.69
N ILE A 208 8.18 -7.98 -35.60
CA ILE A 208 8.13 -6.54 -35.35
C ILE A 208 8.93 -5.77 -36.40
N ARG A 209 10.14 -6.24 -36.75
CA ARG A 209 10.97 -5.59 -37.79
C ARG A 209 10.25 -5.60 -39.14
N GLU A 210 9.63 -6.71 -39.50
CA GLU A 210 8.89 -6.83 -40.75
C GLU A 210 7.66 -5.90 -40.76
N GLU A 211 6.86 -5.89 -39.66
CA GLU A 211 5.67 -5.03 -39.50
C GLU A 211 6.02 -3.54 -39.66
N PHE A 212 7.09 -3.09 -39.01
CA PHE A 212 7.52 -1.69 -39.04
C PHE A 212 8.55 -1.38 -40.13
N LYS A 213 8.88 -2.33 -41.00
CA LYS A 213 9.91 -2.21 -42.07
C LYS A 213 11.27 -1.74 -41.52
N LEU A 214 11.63 -2.21 -40.34
CA LEU A 214 12.88 -1.89 -39.68
C LEU A 214 14.01 -2.76 -40.25
N LEU A 215 15.25 -2.22 -40.25
CA LEU A 215 16.45 -2.97 -40.68
C LEU A 215 16.72 -4.14 -39.72
N PRO A 216 17.26 -5.29 -40.21
CA PRO A 216 17.66 -6.40 -39.37
C PRO A 216 18.80 -6.01 -38.40
N GLU A 217 18.87 -6.70 -37.24
CA GLU A 217 19.75 -6.41 -36.11
C GLU A 217 21.28 -6.34 -36.47
N ASN A 218 21.69 -6.96 -37.58
CA ASN A 218 23.09 -7.04 -38.01
C ASN A 218 23.55 -5.91 -38.98
N SER A 219 22.70 -4.92 -39.27
CA SER A 219 23.15 -3.72 -39.96
C SER A 219 23.84 -2.83 -38.92
N GLY A 220 25.18 -2.97 -38.84
CA GLY A 220 26.05 -2.32 -37.86
C GLY A 220 25.79 -0.83 -37.69
N PHE A 221 24.97 -0.51 -36.73
CA PHE A 221 24.86 0.84 -36.18
C PHE A 221 25.92 0.94 -35.07
N GLU A 222 27.17 1.26 -35.46
CA GLU A 222 28.14 1.75 -34.50
C GLU A 222 27.60 3.08 -33.96
N LEU A 223 27.22 3.08 -32.70
CA LEU A 223 27.02 4.32 -31.96
C LEU A 223 28.37 5.06 -31.94
N SER A 224 28.55 6.03 -32.84
CA SER A 224 29.64 6.97 -32.74
C SER A 224 29.46 7.73 -31.41
N ASN A 225 30.36 7.48 -30.45
CA ASN A 225 30.46 8.27 -29.24
C ASN A 225 30.66 9.74 -29.64
N PRO A 226 29.80 10.67 -29.19
CA PRO A 226 30.13 12.09 -29.29
C PRO A 226 31.28 12.38 -28.34
N SER A 227 32.36 12.89 -28.91
CA SER A 227 33.56 13.42 -28.25
C SER A 227 33.20 14.60 -27.32
#